data_b0c40a8909b5194e1e5bf097d55d25e8
#
_entry.id   b0c40a8909b5194e1e5bf097d55d25e8
#
_cell.length_a   1.000
_cell.length_b   1.000
_cell.length_c   1.000
_cell.angle_alpha   90.00
_cell.angle_beta   90.00
_cell.angle_gamma   90.00
#
_symmetry.space_group_name_H-M   'P 1'
#
loop_
_entity.id
_entity.type
_entity.pdbx_description
1 polymer ?
#
loop_
_entity_poly.entity_id
_entity_poly.type
_entity_poly.pdbx_seq_one_letter_code
_entity_poly.pdbx_strand_id
1 'polypeptide(L)'
;DAPDALLINNTEINENEEFSLSLSATDIDSDSFFFSVLVDGNASAFVSDDVLYITPFSGFNGDIDVTVFVSDGYLSSETNFTLTVIPVNDPPILSFIGTQIIDEDSSLTLNLSADDPEGDNVSYSFEVTNGSGVLEGSQLVITPDNNFNGDMELTVTVTDGMLEDSELVLINVLPVNDAPDALLINNTEI
;
A
#
# COMPACT_ATOMS: atom_id res chain seq x y z
N ASP A 1 -19.62 31.68 36.00
CA ASP A 1 -19.60 31.82 34.54
C ASP A 1 -19.28 30.45 33.91
N ALA A 2 -19.49 30.30 32.59
CA ALA A 2 -19.05 29.11 31.87
C ALA A 2 -17.57 29.23 31.55
N PRO A 3 -16.80 28.14 31.60
CA PRO A 3 -15.37 28.18 31.24
C PRO A 3 -15.16 28.59 29.78
N ASP A 4 -14.14 29.40 29.51
CA ASP A 4 -13.73 29.79 28.17
C ASP A 4 -12.80 28.70 27.63
N ALA A 5 -13.26 27.93 26.63
CA ALA A 5 -12.42 26.99 25.87
C ALA A 5 -11.42 27.79 25.01
N LEU A 6 -10.13 27.40 25.05
CA LEU A 6 -9.14 27.98 24.15
C LEU A 6 -9.46 27.63 22.70
N LEU A 7 -9.26 28.60 21.79
CA LEU A 7 -9.39 28.37 20.36
C LEU A 7 -8.37 27.34 19.89
N ILE A 8 -8.86 26.29 19.25
CA ILE A 8 -8.05 25.29 18.59
C ILE A 8 -8.08 25.60 17.08
N ASN A 9 -6.89 25.71 16.48
CA ASN A 9 -6.79 25.93 15.04
C ASN A 9 -6.97 24.63 14.28
N ASN A 10 -7.51 24.73 13.06
CA ASN A 10 -7.47 23.60 12.12
C ASN A 10 -6.04 23.14 11.92
N THR A 11 -5.86 21.83 11.81
CA THR A 11 -4.54 21.21 11.71
C THR A 11 -4.59 19.99 10.79
N GLU A 12 -3.42 19.50 10.41
CA GLU A 12 -3.25 18.43 9.47
C GLU A 12 -2.37 17.33 10.08
N ILE A 13 -2.67 16.08 9.76
CA ILE A 13 -1.81 14.90 10.03
C ILE A 13 -1.80 14.02 8.79
N ASN A 14 -0.84 13.10 8.69
CA ASN A 14 -0.90 12.06 7.68
C ASN A 14 -1.89 10.95 8.11
N GLU A 15 -2.43 10.22 7.14
CA GLU A 15 -3.19 9.02 7.46
C GLU A 15 -2.35 8.01 8.26
N ASN A 16 -3.04 7.15 9.03
CA ASN A 16 -2.43 6.19 9.95
C ASN A 16 -1.61 6.81 11.10
N GLU A 17 -1.63 8.16 11.27
CA GLU A 17 -1.05 8.85 12.42
C GLU A 17 -2.12 9.17 13.48
N GLU A 18 -1.71 9.20 14.75
CA GLU A 18 -2.52 9.68 15.86
C GLU A 18 -2.26 11.17 16.10
N PHE A 19 -3.32 11.95 16.22
CA PHE A 19 -3.24 13.34 16.67
C PHE A 19 -3.36 13.42 18.18
N SER A 20 -2.53 14.28 18.81
CA SER A 20 -2.66 14.60 20.23
C SER A 20 -2.48 16.08 20.49
N LEU A 21 -3.28 16.63 21.45
CA LEU A 21 -3.27 18.04 21.82
C LEU A 21 -3.55 18.21 23.30
N SER A 22 -2.71 18.95 24.00
CA SER A 22 -2.97 19.37 25.38
C SER A 22 -4.08 20.43 25.40
N LEU A 23 -5.14 20.16 26.15
CA LEU A 23 -6.27 21.07 26.33
C LEU A 23 -6.05 21.97 27.53
N SER A 24 -6.63 23.16 27.45
CA SER A 24 -6.69 24.08 28.57
C SER A 24 -7.89 24.99 28.44
N ALA A 25 -8.33 25.54 29.54
CA ALA A 25 -9.42 26.49 29.62
C ALA A 25 -9.13 27.53 30.71
N THR A 26 -9.90 28.61 30.75
CA THR A 26 -9.87 29.62 31.79
C THR A 26 -11.28 29.88 32.28
N ASP A 27 -11.43 30.14 33.57
CA ASP A 27 -12.68 30.55 34.16
C ASP A 27 -12.41 31.52 35.33
N ILE A 28 -13.33 32.46 35.58
CA ILE A 28 -13.13 33.47 36.60
C ILE A 28 -13.43 32.92 38.00
N ASP A 29 -14.21 31.85 38.06
CA ASP A 29 -14.78 31.30 39.30
C ASP A 29 -14.28 29.86 39.58
N SER A 30 -13.58 29.21 38.62
CA SER A 30 -13.11 27.83 38.75
C SER A 30 -11.70 27.61 38.18
N ASP A 31 -10.93 26.75 38.87
CA ASP A 31 -9.61 26.27 38.46
C ASP A 31 -9.62 24.79 38.06
N SER A 32 -10.79 24.14 38.04
CA SER A 32 -10.93 22.72 37.73
C SER A 32 -11.83 22.52 36.51
N PHE A 33 -11.34 21.83 35.51
CA PHE A 33 -12.02 21.61 34.24
C PHE A 33 -12.13 20.12 33.90
N PHE A 34 -13.22 19.77 33.20
CA PHE A 34 -13.46 18.45 32.63
C PHE A 34 -13.62 18.60 31.12
N PHE A 35 -12.80 17.90 30.38
CA PHE A 35 -12.86 17.92 28.93
C PHE A 35 -13.51 16.65 28.38
N SER A 36 -14.25 16.81 27.27
CA SER A 36 -14.77 15.69 26.49
C SER A 36 -14.74 16.05 25.00
N VAL A 37 -14.81 15.05 24.14
CA VAL A 37 -14.69 15.23 22.69
C VAL A 37 -15.80 14.49 21.95
N LEU A 38 -16.24 15.08 20.86
CA LEU A 38 -17.06 14.46 19.84
C LEU A 38 -16.37 14.63 18.50
N VAL A 39 -16.29 13.55 17.73
CA VAL A 39 -15.84 13.55 16.33
C VAL A 39 -16.94 12.99 15.44
N ASP A 40 -16.90 13.29 14.14
CA ASP A 40 -17.71 12.59 13.16
C ASP A 40 -17.32 11.10 13.08
N GLY A 41 -18.00 10.31 12.26
CA GLY A 41 -17.88 8.84 12.22
C GLY A 41 -16.57 8.29 11.62
N ASN A 42 -15.53 9.12 11.40
CA ASN A 42 -14.31 8.74 10.67
C ASN A 42 -13.08 8.51 11.54
N ALA A 43 -13.21 8.70 12.86
CA ALA A 43 -12.14 8.53 13.83
C ALA A 43 -12.68 8.03 15.18
N SER A 44 -11.78 7.53 16.01
CA SER A 44 -12.00 7.41 17.46
C SER A 44 -11.32 8.55 18.18
N ALA A 45 -11.94 9.07 19.24
CA ALA A 45 -11.37 10.14 20.05
C ALA A 45 -11.66 9.96 21.52
N PHE A 46 -10.73 10.38 22.38
CA PHE A 46 -10.90 10.41 23.83
C PHE A 46 -10.02 11.50 24.44
N VAL A 47 -10.30 11.85 25.69
CA VAL A 47 -9.46 12.74 26.49
C VAL A 47 -8.96 11.99 27.72
N SER A 48 -7.66 12.10 27.99
CA SER A 48 -7.01 11.58 29.21
C SER A 48 -5.98 12.57 29.70
N ASP A 49 -6.02 12.88 31.02
CA ASP A 49 -5.09 13.81 31.66
C ASP A 49 -4.98 15.16 30.92
N ASP A 50 -6.14 15.71 30.51
CA ASP A 50 -6.27 16.94 29.75
C ASP A 50 -5.56 16.92 28.38
N VAL A 51 -5.30 15.73 27.84
CA VAL A 51 -4.79 15.55 26.48
C VAL A 51 -5.88 14.90 25.63
N LEU A 52 -6.21 15.55 24.53
CA LEU A 52 -7.05 15.04 23.46
C LEU A 52 -6.22 14.09 22.61
N TYR A 53 -6.78 12.92 22.31
CA TYR A 53 -6.25 11.95 21.34
C TYR A 53 -7.32 11.69 20.29
N ILE A 54 -6.92 11.72 19.01
CA ILE A 54 -7.79 11.39 17.87
C ILE A 54 -7.02 10.43 16.97
N THR A 55 -7.63 9.26 16.73
CA THR A 55 -7.06 8.25 15.83
C THR A 55 -8.03 8.06 14.66
N PRO A 56 -7.70 8.55 13.46
CA PRO A 56 -8.47 8.26 12.25
C PRO A 56 -8.59 6.75 12.01
N PHE A 57 -9.67 6.31 11.38
CA PHE A 57 -9.77 4.91 10.99
C PHE A 57 -8.75 4.59 9.89
N SER A 58 -8.25 3.36 9.88
CA SER A 58 -7.24 2.91 8.91
C SER A 58 -7.67 3.18 7.48
N GLY A 59 -6.79 3.81 6.69
CA GLY A 59 -7.03 4.20 5.30
C GLY A 59 -8.02 5.35 5.12
N PHE A 60 -8.42 6.05 6.20
CA PHE A 60 -9.23 7.25 6.08
C PHE A 60 -8.35 8.46 5.75
N ASN A 61 -8.72 9.19 4.72
CA ASN A 61 -8.21 10.53 4.41
C ASN A 61 -9.38 11.49 4.17
N GLY A 62 -9.17 12.75 4.47
CA GLY A 62 -10.19 13.81 4.42
C GLY A 62 -10.35 14.53 5.75
N ASP A 63 -11.44 15.29 5.88
CA ASP A 63 -11.69 16.14 7.03
C ASP A 63 -12.46 15.39 8.12
N ILE A 64 -12.05 15.61 9.37
CA ILE A 64 -12.72 15.16 10.59
C ILE A 64 -13.14 16.41 11.36
N ASP A 65 -14.44 16.59 11.55
CA ASP A 65 -14.96 17.66 12.38
C ASP A 65 -14.90 17.26 13.86
N VAL A 66 -14.23 18.10 14.63
CA VAL A 66 -13.96 17.87 16.06
C VAL A 66 -14.63 18.94 16.91
N THR A 67 -15.43 18.52 17.87
CA THR A 67 -15.99 19.39 18.91
C THR A 67 -15.40 19.00 20.26
N VAL A 68 -14.74 19.94 20.92
CA VAL A 68 -14.20 19.79 22.27
C VAL A 68 -15.09 20.57 23.24
N PHE A 69 -15.61 19.87 24.25
CA PHE A 69 -16.39 20.48 25.33
C PHE A 69 -15.52 20.64 26.58
N VAL A 70 -15.70 21.74 27.28
CA VAL A 70 -15.12 21.97 28.59
C VAL A 70 -16.22 22.31 29.60
N SER A 71 -16.12 21.79 30.80
CA SER A 71 -17.06 22.05 31.90
C SER A 71 -16.32 22.26 33.23
N ASP A 72 -16.83 23.17 34.05
CA ASP A 72 -16.43 23.39 35.46
C ASP A 72 -17.22 22.54 36.44
N GLY A 73 -18.14 21.69 35.92
CA GLY A 73 -19.07 20.87 36.70
C GLY A 73 -20.45 21.50 36.88
N TYR A 74 -20.66 22.75 36.49
CA TYR A 74 -21.94 23.48 36.54
C TYR A 74 -22.37 23.97 35.15
N LEU A 75 -21.46 24.57 34.42
CA LEU A 75 -21.68 25.11 33.09
C LEU A 75 -20.64 24.53 32.11
N SER A 76 -20.89 24.71 30.84
CA SER A 76 -19.99 24.23 29.78
C SER A 76 -19.95 25.15 28.60
N SER A 77 -18.83 25.12 27.89
CA SER A 77 -18.63 25.71 26.58
C SER A 77 -17.99 24.71 25.59
N GLU A 78 -17.92 25.10 24.34
CA GLU A 78 -17.33 24.25 23.29
C GLU A 78 -16.45 25.04 22.35
N THR A 79 -15.50 24.35 21.73
CA THR A 79 -14.71 24.85 20.63
C THR A 79 -14.65 23.80 19.52
N ASN A 80 -14.62 24.25 18.27
CA ASN A 80 -14.63 23.38 17.10
C ASN A 80 -13.39 23.63 16.27
N PHE A 81 -12.85 22.56 15.69
CA PHE A 81 -11.81 22.63 14.69
C PHE A 81 -11.93 21.47 13.70
N THR A 82 -11.27 21.60 12.56
CA THR A 82 -11.16 20.53 11.58
C THR A 82 -9.75 19.92 11.64
N LEU A 83 -9.68 18.59 11.76
CA LEU A 83 -8.48 17.82 11.60
C LEU A 83 -8.49 17.23 10.17
N THR A 84 -7.60 17.72 9.30
CA THR A 84 -7.46 17.21 7.93
C THR A 84 -6.46 16.06 7.92
N VAL A 85 -6.91 14.89 7.48
CA VAL A 85 -6.05 13.70 7.29
C VAL A 85 -5.59 13.67 5.84
N ILE A 86 -4.28 13.78 5.65
CA ILE A 86 -3.64 13.82 4.32
C ILE A 86 -3.32 12.40 3.88
N PRO A 87 -3.68 11.99 2.65
CA PRO A 87 -3.32 10.67 2.12
C PRO A 87 -1.79 10.53 2.01
N VAL A 88 -1.30 9.33 2.29
CA VAL A 88 0.10 8.94 2.07
C VAL A 88 0.09 7.82 1.04
N ASN A 89 0.90 7.95 0.01
CA ASN A 89 0.99 6.93 -1.02
C ASN A 89 1.48 5.60 -0.43
N ASP A 90 0.72 4.56 -0.63
CA ASP A 90 1.06 3.17 -0.31
C ASP A 90 1.54 2.43 -1.58
N PRO A 91 2.37 1.39 -1.48
CA PRO A 91 2.78 0.63 -2.65
C PRO A 91 1.61 -0.18 -3.23
N PRO A 92 1.58 -0.38 -4.56
CA PRO A 92 0.66 -1.33 -5.17
C PRO A 92 0.91 -2.74 -4.63
N ILE A 93 -0.12 -3.57 -4.61
CA ILE A 93 -0.08 -4.96 -4.14
C ILE A 93 -0.16 -5.88 -5.35
N LEU A 94 0.94 -6.56 -5.70
CA LEU A 94 0.98 -7.54 -6.79
C LEU A 94 0.16 -8.77 -6.41
N SER A 95 -0.74 -9.18 -7.30
CA SER A 95 -1.48 -10.43 -7.12
C SER A 95 -0.54 -11.62 -7.24
N PHE A 96 -0.63 -12.55 -6.28
CA PHE A 96 0.23 -13.72 -6.20
C PHE A 96 0.22 -14.58 -7.47
N ILE A 97 1.38 -14.84 -8.06
CA ILE A 97 1.58 -15.60 -9.30
C ILE A 97 1.90 -17.06 -8.98
N GLY A 98 2.80 -17.30 -8.03
CA GLY A 98 3.24 -18.61 -7.60
C GLY A 98 4.12 -19.34 -8.62
N THR A 99 4.58 -20.54 -8.23
CA THR A 99 5.46 -21.38 -9.05
C THR A 99 4.76 -21.86 -10.32
N GLN A 100 5.48 -21.86 -11.44
CA GLN A 100 5.01 -22.28 -12.76
C GLN A 100 5.78 -23.53 -13.24
N ILE A 101 5.17 -24.29 -14.14
CA ILE A 101 5.80 -25.45 -14.80
C ILE A 101 5.47 -25.36 -16.28
N ILE A 102 6.48 -25.47 -17.12
CA ILE A 102 6.34 -25.49 -18.58
C ILE A 102 7.27 -26.52 -19.20
N ASP A 103 7.00 -26.94 -20.42
CA ASP A 103 7.93 -27.74 -21.21
C ASP A 103 8.97 -26.81 -21.88
N GLU A 104 10.23 -27.31 -22.10
CA GLU A 104 11.17 -26.61 -22.95
C GLU A 104 10.57 -26.41 -24.35
N ASP A 105 11.04 -25.41 -25.08
CA ASP A 105 10.51 -24.97 -26.39
C ASP A 105 9.06 -24.48 -26.39
N SER A 106 8.48 -24.29 -25.19
CA SER A 106 7.16 -23.70 -25.00
C SER A 106 7.25 -22.30 -24.44
N SER A 107 6.16 -21.54 -24.50
CA SER A 107 6.07 -20.22 -23.85
C SER A 107 5.00 -20.21 -22.77
N LEU A 108 5.29 -19.53 -21.66
CA LEU A 108 4.36 -19.25 -20.57
C LEU A 108 3.72 -17.89 -20.77
N THR A 109 2.41 -17.81 -20.68
CA THR A 109 1.68 -16.54 -20.68
C THR A 109 1.10 -16.29 -19.32
N LEU A 110 1.48 -15.19 -18.69
CA LEU A 110 0.97 -14.70 -17.42
C LEU A 110 0.12 -13.44 -17.65
N ASN A 111 -1.03 -13.35 -17.00
CA ASN A 111 -1.82 -12.13 -16.94
C ASN A 111 -1.62 -11.54 -15.54
N LEU A 112 -0.84 -10.48 -15.47
CA LEU A 112 -0.50 -9.80 -14.24
C LEU A 112 -1.67 -8.94 -13.76
N SER A 113 -1.85 -8.84 -12.46
CA SER A 113 -2.79 -7.91 -11.84
C SER A 113 -2.22 -7.39 -10.52
N ALA A 114 -2.58 -6.18 -10.18
CA ALA A 114 -2.27 -5.57 -8.92
C ALA A 114 -3.39 -4.61 -8.53
N ASP A 115 -3.55 -4.40 -7.24
CA ASP A 115 -4.44 -3.40 -6.67
C ASP A 115 -3.60 -2.33 -5.98
N ASP A 116 -3.94 -1.07 -6.23
CA ASP A 116 -3.33 0.07 -5.57
C ASP A 116 -4.31 0.65 -4.56
N PRO A 117 -3.90 0.89 -3.29
CA PRO A 117 -4.80 1.38 -2.26
C PRO A 117 -5.44 2.73 -2.57
N GLU A 118 -4.72 3.64 -3.24
CA GLU A 118 -5.20 4.96 -3.67
C GLU A 118 -5.90 4.92 -5.03
N GLY A 119 -5.81 3.79 -5.74
CA GLY A 119 -6.36 3.59 -7.08
C GLY A 119 -5.49 4.20 -8.18
N ASP A 120 -4.20 4.37 -7.92
CA ASP A 120 -3.26 4.90 -8.89
C ASP A 120 -3.00 3.93 -10.05
N ASN A 121 -2.52 4.49 -11.18
CA ASN A 121 -2.21 3.69 -12.33
C ASN A 121 -0.89 2.93 -12.13
N VAL A 122 -0.96 1.61 -12.21
CA VAL A 122 0.21 0.76 -12.05
C VAL A 122 0.84 0.38 -13.40
N SER A 123 2.15 0.14 -13.37
CA SER A 123 2.92 -0.41 -14.47
C SER A 123 3.77 -1.59 -14.03
N TYR A 124 4.04 -2.51 -14.97
CA TYR A 124 4.76 -3.74 -14.68
C TYR A 124 6.13 -3.73 -15.36
N SER A 125 7.09 -4.43 -14.74
CA SER A 125 8.38 -4.78 -15.30
C SER A 125 8.75 -6.19 -14.88
N PHE A 126 9.76 -6.77 -15.53
CA PHE A 126 10.23 -8.11 -15.18
C PHE A 126 11.71 -8.29 -15.46
N GLU A 127 12.31 -9.22 -14.75
CA GLU A 127 13.63 -9.78 -15.02
C GLU A 127 13.51 -11.30 -15.08
N VAL A 128 14.18 -11.95 -16.02
CA VAL A 128 14.14 -13.41 -16.16
C VAL A 128 15.54 -13.97 -16.44
N THR A 129 15.85 -15.12 -15.83
CA THR A 129 17.07 -15.90 -16.09
C THR A 129 16.78 -17.02 -17.08
N ASN A 130 17.80 -17.41 -17.89
CA ASN A 130 17.76 -18.56 -18.82
C ASN A 130 16.60 -18.51 -19.83
N GLY A 131 16.20 -17.30 -20.24
CA GLY A 131 15.12 -17.09 -21.18
C GLY A 131 14.92 -15.63 -21.54
N SER A 132 13.86 -15.35 -22.24
CA SER A 132 13.45 -14.01 -22.65
C SER A 132 11.96 -13.80 -22.38
N GLY A 133 11.53 -12.55 -22.39
CA GLY A 133 10.12 -12.22 -22.21
C GLY A 133 9.66 -11.02 -23.03
N VAL A 134 8.36 -10.95 -23.25
CA VAL A 134 7.66 -9.81 -23.86
C VAL A 134 6.53 -9.41 -22.96
N LEU A 135 6.50 -8.14 -22.56
CA LEU A 135 5.44 -7.56 -21.74
C LEU A 135 4.64 -6.55 -22.56
N GLU A 136 3.34 -6.76 -22.66
CA GLU A 136 2.40 -5.85 -23.32
C GLU A 136 1.26 -5.51 -22.33
N GLY A 137 1.31 -4.32 -21.75
CA GLY A 137 0.42 -3.93 -20.68
C GLY A 137 0.60 -4.83 -19.45
N SER A 138 -0.41 -5.65 -19.13
CA SER A 138 -0.37 -6.63 -18.04
C SER A 138 -0.14 -8.07 -18.51
N GLN A 139 0.01 -8.30 -19.82
CA GLN A 139 0.28 -9.64 -20.33
C GLN A 139 1.79 -9.83 -20.50
N LEU A 140 2.35 -10.80 -19.79
CA LEU A 140 3.76 -11.19 -19.87
C LEU A 140 3.87 -12.58 -20.49
N VAL A 141 4.64 -12.68 -21.57
CA VAL A 141 4.98 -13.94 -22.25
C VAL A 141 6.45 -14.24 -22.01
N ILE A 142 6.76 -15.37 -21.38
CA ILE A 142 8.12 -15.85 -21.09
C ILE A 142 8.41 -17.04 -21.98
N THR A 143 9.61 -17.06 -22.59
CA THR A 143 10.10 -18.16 -23.41
C THR A 143 11.49 -18.56 -22.92
N PRO A 144 11.70 -19.82 -22.50
CA PRO A 144 13.03 -20.34 -22.15
C PRO A 144 14.02 -20.22 -23.30
N ASP A 145 15.30 -20.21 -22.98
CA ASP A 145 16.34 -20.36 -24.01
C ASP A 145 16.20 -21.74 -24.70
N ASN A 146 16.62 -21.81 -25.97
CA ASN A 146 16.50 -23.04 -26.76
C ASN A 146 17.14 -24.23 -26.05
N ASN A 147 16.39 -25.34 -25.93
CA ASN A 147 16.79 -26.57 -25.26
C ASN A 147 17.20 -26.38 -23.80
N PHE A 148 16.75 -25.31 -23.15
CA PHE A 148 16.95 -25.11 -21.73
C PHE A 148 15.90 -25.91 -20.95
N ASN A 149 16.37 -26.77 -20.04
CA ASN A 149 15.55 -27.41 -19.02
C ASN A 149 16.19 -27.23 -17.63
N GLY A 150 15.36 -27.10 -16.60
CA GLY A 150 15.79 -26.78 -15.24
C GLY A 150 15.00 -25.62 -14.65
N ASP A 151 15.55 -25.01 -13.62
CA ASP A 151 14.88 -23.93 -12.91
C ASP A 151 15.22 -22.57 -13.51
N MET A 152 14.20 -21.76 -13.80
CA MET A 152 14.27 -20.35 -14.16
C MET A 152 13.75 -19.50 -13.01
N GLU A 153 14.30 -18.32 -12.83
CA GLU A 153 13.83 -17.31 -11.94
C GLU A 153 13.24 -16.15 -12.75
N LEU A 154 12.00 -15.78 -12.42
CA LEU A 154 11.31 -14.63 -12.98
C LEU A 154 10.97 -13.69 -11.82
N THR A 155 11.53 -12.49 -11.81
CA THR A 155 11.09 -11.42 -10.91
C THR A 155 10.09 -10.55 -11.65
N VAL A 156 8.89 -10.42 -11.11
CA VAL A 156 7.86 -9.48 -11.60
C VAL A 156 7.76 -8.35 -10.60
N THR A 157 7.83 -7.12 -11.10
CA THR A 157 7.69 -5.90 -10.29
C THR A 157 6.51 -5.09 -10.80
N VAL A 158 5.72 -4.55 -9.89
CA VAL A 158 4.67 -3.57 -10.15
C VAL A 158 5.02 -2.26 -9.45
N THR A 159 4.73 -1.13 -10.07
CA THR A 159 4.96 0.21 -9.49
C THR A 159 3.84 1.15 -9.88
N ASP A 160 3.50 2.07 -8.96
CA ASP A 160 2.65 3.25 -9.17
C ASP A 160 3.44 4.46 -9.72
N GLY A 161 4.78 4.33 -9.81
CA GLY A 161 5.72 5.37 -10.19
C GLY A 161 6.44 6.03 -9.00
N MET A 162 6.05 5.72 -7.76
CA MET A 162 6.68 6.19 -6.52
C MET A 162 7.19 5.02 -5.67
N LEU A 163 6.37 4.00 -5.51
CA LEU A 163 6.64 2.80 -4.73
C LEU A 163 6.47 1.55 -5.60
N GLU A 164 6.92 0.42 -5.10
CA GLU A 164 6.88 -0.84 -5.84
C GLU A 164 6.64 -2.05 -4.93
N ASP A 165 6.07 -3.11 -5.53
CA ASP A 165 5.98 -4.45 -4.96
C ASP A 165 6.49 -5.46 -5.98
N SER A 166 7.01 -6.61 -5.54
CA SER A 166 7.57 -7.61 -6.44
C SER A 166 7.44 -9.03 -5.91
N GLU A 167 7.37 -9.99 -6.84
CA GLU A 167 7.37 -11.42 -6.56
C GLU A 167 8.47 -12.12 -7.36
N LEU A 168 9.22 -13.00 -6.69
CA LEU A 168 10.10 -13.97 -7.32
C LEU A 168 9.32 -15.25 -7.65
N VAL A 169 9.07 -15.47 -8.93
CA VAL A 169 8.38 -16.64 -9.47
C VAL A 169 9.38 -17.68 -9.91
N LEU A 170 9.31 -18.88 -9.37
CA LEU A 170 10.10 -20.02 -9.83
C LEU A 170 9.35 -20.71 -10.99
N ILE A 171 10.05 -20.92 -12.11
CA ILE A 171 9.53 -21.62 -13.28
C ILE A 171 10.36 -22.87 -13.48
N ASN A 172 9.76 -24.06 -13.33
CA ASN A 172 10.41 -25.31 -13.62
C ASN A 172 10.16 -25.71 -15.09
N VAL A 173 11.23 -25.76 -15.88
CA VAL A 173 11.20 -26.12 -17.30
C VAL A 173 11.51 -27.60 -17.44
N LEU A 174 10.55 -28.37 -17.96
CA LEU A 174 10.64 -29.81 -18.14
C LEU A 174 11.29 -30.14 -19.48
N PRO A 175 12.15 -31.18 -19.53
CA PRO A 175 12.76 -31.60 -20.79
C PRO A 175 11.75 -32.27 -21.73
N VAL A 176 11.85 -31.98 -23.03
CA VAL A 176 11.12 -32.62 -24.12
C VAL A 176 12.12 -33.35 -24.99
N ASN A 177 11.76 -34.55 -25.47
CA ASN A 177 12.67 -35.33 -26.32
C ASN A 177 12.79 -34.74 -27.70
N ASP A 178 14.00 -34.31 -28.05
CA ASP A 178 14.37 -33.85 -29.39
C ASP A 178 14.80 -34.96 -30.34
N ALA A 179 14.64 -34.70 -31.62
CA ALA A 179 15.18 -35.61 -32.64
C ALA A 179 16.72 -35.48 -32.71
N PRO A 180 17.46 -36.58 -32.85
CA PRO A 180 18.91 -36.51 -32.96
C PRO A 180 19.34 -35.77 -34.20
N ASP A 181 20.36 -34.88 -34.09
CA ASP A 181 20.98 -34.21 -35.22
C ASP A 181 21.81 -35.21 -36.06
N ALA A 182 21.47 -35.31 -37.36
CA ALA A 182 22.25 -36.11 -38.27
C ALA A 182 23.58 -35.39 -38.60
N LEU A 183 24.71 -35.99 -38.22
CA LEU A 183 26.02 -35.51 -38.61
C LEU A 183 26.19 -35.65 -40.15
N LEU A 184 26.47 -34.54 -40.84
CA LEU A 184 26.87 -34.58 -42.25
C LEU A 184 28.22 -35.30 -42.35
N ILE A 185 28.24 -36.51 -42.90
CA ILE A 185 29.45 -37.21 -43.24
C ILE A 185 29.93 -36.58 -44.55
N ASN A 186 30.95 -35.71 -44.47
CA ASN A 186 31.66 -35.26 -45.69
C ASN A 186 32.37 -36.47 -46.28
N ASN A 187 31.88 -36.91 -47.45
CA ASN A 187 32.63 -37.87 -48.28
C ASN A 187 33.99 -37.24 -48.66
N THR A 188 35.05 -37.63 -47.97
CA THR A 188 36.40 -37.45 -48.53
C THR A 188 36.54 -38.50 -49.62
N GLU A 189 36.48 -38.05 -50.86
CA GLU A 189 36.92 -38.89 -52.00
C GLU A 189 38.36 -39.32 -51.75
N ILE A 190 38.66 -40.64 -51.97
CA ILE A 190 39.97 -41.27 -51.89
C ILE A 190 40.66 -41.08 -53.22
#